data_c1a87ff4244827646657263a5aa2ec99
#
_entry.id   c1a87ff4244827646657263a5aa2ec99
#
_cell.length_a   1.000
_cell.length_b   1.000
_cell.length_c   1.000
_cell.angle_alpha   90.00
_cell.angle_beta   90.00
_cell.angle_gamma   90.00
#
_symmetry.space_group_name_H-M   'P 1'
#
loop_
_entity.id
_entity.type
_entity.pdbx_description
1 polymer ?
#
loop_
_entity_poly.entity_id
_entity_poly.type
_entity_poly.pdbx_seq_one_letter_code
_entity_poly.pdbx_strand_id
1 'polypeptide(L)' 'MSAINAGDRFRLPSGNVVEVLPGRVDLGEYRCKYVQISPRPFLGKGVEFGDSCTLSADFLLDLGERL' A
#
# COMPACT_ATOMS: atom_id res chain seq x y z
N MET A 1 -6.26 -16.10 10.24
CA MET A 1 -5.71 -14.78 10.56
C MET A 1 -4.63 -14.41 9.57
N SER A 2 -4.76 -13.26 8.96
CA SER A 2 -3.76 -12.84 7.99
C SER A 2 -2.74 -11.96 8.67
N ALA A 3 -1.49 -12.22 8.38
CA ALA A 3 -0.41 -11.35 8.81
C ALA A 3 0.09 -10.59 7.60
N ILE A 4 0.51 -9.36 7.82
CA ILE A 4 1.12 -8.56 6.78
C ILE A 4 2.63 -8.66 6.97
N ASN A 5 3.31 -9.05 5.90
CA ASN A 5 4.75 -9.25 5.94
C ASN A 5 5.42 -8.35 4.93
N ALA A 6 6.70 -8.05 5.19
CA ALA A 6 7.49 -7.30 4.22
C ALA A 6 7.49 -8.05 2.89
N GLY A 7 7.32 -7.31 1.81
CA GLY A 7 7.24 -7.89 0.48
C GLY A 7 5.83 -8.17 0.01
N ASP A 8 4.85 -8.15 0.91
CA ASP A 8 3.47 -8.33 0.50
C ASP A 8 3.03 -7.14 -0.34
N ARG A 9 2.16 -7.41 -1.32
CA ARG A 9 1.66 -6.38 -2.20
C ARG A 9 0.15 -6.31 -2.09
N PHE A 10 -0.36 -5.09 -2.13
CA PHE A 10 -1.79 -4.84 -2.04
C PHE A 10 -2.20 -3.85 -3.12
N ARG A 11 -3.33 -4.15 -3.78
CA ARG A 11 -3.93 -3.18 -4.69
C ARG A 11 -4.89 -2.33 -3.90
N LEU A 12 -4.71 -1.03 -3.98
CA LEU A 12 -5.55 -0.08 -3.26
C LEU A 12 -6.81 0.25 -4.06
N PRO A 13 -7.83 0.82 -3.42
CA PRO A 13 -9.05 1.20 -4.15
C PRO A 13 -8.80 2.14 -5.32
N SER A 14 -7.73 2.92 -5.26
CA SER A 14 -7.37 3.80 -6.36
C SER A 14 -6.82 3.05 -7.57
N GLY A 15 -6.49 1.78 -7.42
CA GLY A 15 -5.87 1.00 -8.46
C GLY A 15 -4.36 0.94 -8.37
N ASN A 16 -3.78 1.75 -7.51
CA ASN A 16 -2.33 1.70 -7.30
C ASN A 16 -1.98 0.46 -6.50
N VAL A 17 -0.77 -0.04 -6.68
CA VAL A 17 -0.29 -1.19 -5.93
C VAL A 17 0.87 -0.75 -5.06
N VAL A 18 0.85 -1.17 -3.82
CA VAL A 18 1.92 -0.87 -2.87
C VAL A 18 2.55 -2.16 -2.41
N GLU A 19 3.82 -2.07 -2.06
CA GLU A 19 4.54 -3.19 -1.47
C GLU A 19 4.96 -2.81 -0.06
N VAL A 20 4.71 -3.71 0.88
CA VAL A 20 5.05 -3.48 2.27
C VAL A 20 6.56 -3.56 2.44
N LEU A 21 7.13 -2.54 3.04
CA LEU A 21 8.58 -2.47 3.24
C LEU A 21 8.95 -3.14 4.55
N PRO A 22 10.19 -3.66 4.63
CA PRO A 22 10.67 -4.22 5.89
C PRO A 22 10.84 -3.11 6.92
N GLY A 23 10.71 -3.47 8.18
CA GLY A 23 10.91 -2.51 9.24
C GLY A 23 9.87 -2.65 10.30
N ARG A 24 9.85 -1.68 11.19
CA ARG A 24 8.94 -1.70 12.31
C ARG A 24 7.56 -1.27 11.91
N VAL A 25 6.58 -1.94 12.50
CA VAL A 25 5.21 -1.49 12.46
C VAL A 25 5.04 -0.56 13.65
N ASP A 26 4.55 0.63 13.39
CA ASP A 26 4.37 1.61 14.43
C ASP A 26 2.89 1.90 14.55
N LEU A 27 2.32 1.62 15.72
CA LEU A 27 0.90 1.87 15.98
C LEU A 27 -0.01 1.22 14.94
N GLY A 28 0.34 0.02 14.49
CA GLY A 28 -0.48 -0.70 13.54
C GLY A 28 -0.37 -0.19 12.12
N GLU A 29 0.64 0.59 11.82
CA GLU A 29 0.85 1.12 10.48
C GLU A 29 2.09 0.52 9.86
N TYR A 30 2.03 0.34 8.56
CA TYR A 30 3.11 -0.25 7.80
C TYR A 30 3.64 0.74 6.79
N ARG A 31 4.95 0.76 6.62
CA ARG A 31 5.56 1.56 5.55
C ARG A 31 5.45 0.79 4.27
N CYS A 32 5.01 1.47 3.24
CA CYS A 32 4.83 0.87 1.93
C CYS A 32 5.41 1.78 0.87
N LYS A 33 5.67 1.22 -0.29
CA LYS A 33 6.06 2.04 -1.44
C LYS A 33 5.18 1.68 -2.61
N TYR A 34 4.95 2.66 -3.48
CA TYR A 34 4.16 2.43 -4.67
C TYR A 34 4.99 1.70 -5.70
N VAL A 35 4.54 0.52 -6.10
CA VAL A 35 5.26 -0.29 -7.08
C VAL A 35 4.51 -0.38 -8.40
N GLN A 36 3.29 0.12 -8.45
CA GLN A 36 2.54 0.20 -9.68
C GLN A 36 1.55 1.33 -9.55
N ILE A 37 1.55 2.23 -10.52
CA ILE A 37 0.67 3.40 -10.51
C ILE A 37 -0.45 3.14 -11.51
N SER A 38 -1.67 3.43 -11.07
CA SER A 38 -2.83 3.28 -11.92
C SER A 38 -2.69 4.17 -13.15
N PRO A 39 -3.04 3.65 -14.34
CA PRO A 39 -3.01 4.49 -15.53
C PRO A 39 -4.09 5.57 -15.51
N ARG A 40 -5.06 5.45 -14.62
CA ARG A 40 -6.10 6.45 -14.52
C ARG A 40 -5.78 7.40 -13.39
N PRO A 41 -5.47 8.66 -13.69
CA PRO A 41 -5.25 9.62 -12.63
C PRO A 41 -6.55 9.80 -11.87
N PHE A 42 -6.46 9.64 -10.56
CA PHE A 42 -7.63 9.72 -9.73
C PHE A 42 -7.54 10.98 -8.91
N LEU A 43 -8.54 11.85 -9.04
CA LEU A 43 -8.64 13.08 -8.28
C LEU A 43 -7.47 14.01 -8.49
N GLY A 44 -6.76 13.87 -9.56
CA GLY A 44 -5.70 14.80 -9.91
C GLY A 44 -4.53 14.85 -8.98
N LYS A 45 -4.48 13.96 -8.00
CA LYS A 45 -3.36 13.90 -7.10
C LYS A 45 -2.46 12.79 -7.52
N GLY A 46 -1.29 13.14 -7.95
CA GLY A 46 -0.35 12.14 -8.40
C GLY A 46 0.46 11.57 -7.26
N VAL A 47 0.56 10.27 -7.20
CA VAL A 47 1.64 9.62 -6.50
C VAL A 47 2.53 9.04 -7.58
N GLU A 48 3.81 8.92 -7.28
CA GLU A 48 4.75 8.47 -8.28
C GLU A 48 5.32 7.12 -7.88
N PHE A 49 5.76 6.40 -8.89
CA PHE A 49 6.40 5.12 -8.68
C PHE A 49 7.57 5.30 -7.71
N GLY A 50 7.62 4.46 -6.69
CA GLY A 50 8.68 4.53 -5.71
C GLY A 50 8.40 5.42 -4.52
N ASP A 51 7.34 6.22 -4.56
CA ASP A 51 6.97 7.02 -3.40
C ASP A 51 6.64 6.11 -2.24
N SER A 52 6.96 6.55 -1.04
CA SER A 52 6.63 5.79 0.15
C SER A 52 5.45 6.43 0.87
N CYS A 53 4.74 5.59 1.60
CA CYS A 53 3.60 6.04 2.38
C CYS A 53 3.46 5.12 3.58
N THR A 54 2.60 5.52 4.49
CA THR A 54 2.29 4.73 5.66
C THR A 54 0.81 4.42 5.64
N LEU A 55 0.47 3.13 5.73
CA LEU A 55 -0.91 2.69 5.66
C LEU A 55 -1.20 1.80 6.85
N SER A 56 -2.40 1.92 7.38
CA SER A 56 -2.79 1.11 8.53
C SER A 56 -3.05 -0.32 8.09
N ALA A 57 -2.87 -1.25 9.03
CA ALA A 57 -3.19 -2.65 8.78
C ALA A 57 -4.66 -2.80 8.41
N ASP A 58 -5.54 -2.08 9.09
CA ASP A 58 -6.96 -2.16 8.81
C ASP A 58 -7.27 -1.72 7.39
N PHE A 59 -6.66 -0.64 6.95
CA PHE A 59 -6.87 -0.16 5.59
C PHE A 59 -6.43 -1.20 4.57
N LEU A 60 -5.26 -1.78 4.79
CA LEU A 60 -4.74 -2.77 3.84
C LEU A 60 -5.59 -4.02 3.80
N LEU A 61 -6.04 -4.50 4.96
CA LEU A 61 -6.78 -5.74 5.03
C LEU A 61 -8.24 -5.58 4.62
N ASP A 62 -8.83 -4.43 4.91
CA ASP A 62 -10.25 -4.22 4.62
C ASP A 62 -10.46 -3.68 3.22
N LEU A 63 -9.66 -2.73 2.78
CA LEU A 63 -9.87 -2.04 1.52
C LEU A 63 -8.87 -2.44 0.47
N GLY A 64 -7.71 -2.92 0.86
CA GLY A 64 -6.71 -3.38 -0.09
C GLY A 64 -6.98 -4.79 -0.53
N GLU A 65 -6.55 -5.11 -1.73
CA GLU A 65 -6.63 -6.47 -2.25
C GLU A 65 -5.24 -7.07 -2.21
N ARG A 66 -5.07 -8.14 -1.47
CA ARG A 66 -3.77 -8.81 -1.39
C ARG A 66 -3.50 -9.53 -2.70
N LEU A 67 -2.34 -9.28 -3.25
CA LEU A 67 -1.96 -9.88 -4.53
C LEU A 67 -1.10 -11.12 -4.34
#